data_6023cfdc9ea61c96ecdb9a0dc683e00c
#
_entry.id   6023cfdc9ea61c96ecdb9a0dc683e00c
#
_cell.length_a   1.000
_cell.length_b   1.000
_cell.length_c   1.000
_cell.angle_alpha   90.00
_cell.angle_beta   90.00
_cell.angle_gamma   90.00
#
_symmetry.space_group_name_H-M   'P 1'
#
loop_
_entity.id
_entity.type
_entity.pdbx_description
1 polymer ?
#
loop_
_entity_poly.entity_id
_entity_poly.type
_entity_poly.pdbx_seq_one_letter_code
_entity_poly.pdbx_strand_id
1 'polypeptide(L)'
;VASHLTKALFNYQLIEEVEAKKTEINLKLLELETLFDISVAISSVLDVDELCDDVLWRSVGILNASKGVVLLLSGESPILNTAANFNWDKDIPLLSKKHEVFIKIEQNKKGCIFSESEKNPIQKKLKEDNLIISPITAKDESLGYMLLCNKETRKGIEPFSSLDLDLLTALSNQAAVAMENARLFKDITKEKQFNESILGSIATGVITLDPLGEVDSINSAGLKILKRKRVEIIGNHYMYLFEKDEDLIEIITMSELKNETKSELNMPLNTVSEDTIINVSISPRLDPTGNKQGSVLAIEDISDVSKVKNTFKRYVSKQVVDELLGDDGKLNLGGEQREVTILFTDIRGFTSMSEKMEPERVVTTLNEYFSDMIDIVFKHNGTLDKIIGDELMVLYGAPISGDNDTQR
;
A
#
# COMPACT_ATOMS: atom_id res chain seq x y z
N VAL A 1 8.76 -17.25 84.51
CA VAL A 1 10.03 -17.20 83.81
C VAL A 1 9.96 -18.12 82.55
N ALA A 2 9.59 -19.40 82.67
CA ALA A 2 9.53 -20.33 81.55
C ALA A 2 8.60 -19.86 80.39
N SER A 3 7.39 -19.35 80.70
CA SER A 3 6.44 -18.84 79.69
C SER A 3 6.92 -17.61 78.95
N HIS A 4 7.72 -16.73 79.58
CA HIS A 4 8.32 -15.57 78.92
C HIS A 4 9.47 -15.94 78.01
N LEU A 5 10.25 -16.96 78.40
CA LEU A 5 11.34 -17.48 77.54
C LEU A 5 10.79 -18.18 76.28
N THR A 6 9.74 -18.96 76.39
CA THR A 6 9.07 -19.64 75.26
C THR A 6 8.48 -18.61 74.30
N LYS A 7 7.88 -17.55 74.83
CA LYS A 7 7.34 -16.45 73.98
C LYS A 7 8.41 -15.63 73.27
N ALA A 8 9.54 -15.40 73.93
CA ALA A 8 10.70 -14.74 73.39
C ALA A 8 11.36 -15.57 72.26
N LEU A 9 11.51 -16.89 72.46
CA LEU A 9 12.03 -17.83 71.46
C LEU A 9 11.10 -17.90 70.21
N PHE A 10 9.79 -17.98 70.46
CA PHE A 10 8.81 -17.99 69.36
C PHE A 10 8.84 -16.69 68.57
N ASN A 11 8.92 -15.53 69.22
CA ASN A 11 9.03 -14.23 68.53
C ASN A 11 10.35 -14.14 67.77
N TYR A 12 11.46 -14.68 68.28
CA TYR A 12 12.74 -14.68 67.56
C TYR A 12 12.65 -15.54 66.29
N GLN A 13 12.09 -16.74 66.38
CA GLN A 13 11.88 -17.60 65.21
C GLN A 13 10.96 -16.95 64.15
N LEU A 14 9.91 -16.27 64.63
CA LEU A 14 9.00 -15.56 63.72
C LEU A 14 9.71 -14.38 62.99
N ILE A 15 10.59 -13.65 63.69
CA ILE A 15 11.39 -12.57 63.10
C ILE A 15 12.34 -13.14 62.07
N GLU A 16 13.08 -14.22 62.35
CA GLU A 16 13.96 -14.87 61.37
C GLU A 16 13.18 -15.36 60.13
N GLU A 17 12.00 -15.95 60.32
CA GLU A 17 11.16 -16.39 59.19
C GLU A 17 10.67 -15.22 58.36
N VAL A 18 10.27 -14.10 58.98
CA VAL A 18 9.86 -12.87 58.30
C VAL A 18 11.02 -12.23 57.53
N GLU A 19 12.23 -12.17 58.12
CA GLU A 19 13.42 -11.64 57.46
C GLU A 19 13.84 -12.52 56.27
N ALA A 20 13.80 -13.84 56.41
CA ALA A 20 14.07 -14.76 55.29
C ALA A 20 13.08 -14.59 54.16
N LYS A 21 11.77 -14.52 54.45
CA LYS A 21 10.73 -14.25 53.44
C LYS A 21 10.88 -12.88 52.79
N LYS A 22 11.22 -11.85 53.54
CA LYS A 22 11.48 -10.50 53.03
C LYS A 22 12.64 -10.51 52.05
N THR A 23 13.71 -11.22 52.35
CA THR A 23 14.86 -11.36 51.47
C THR A 23 14.50 -12.11 50.18
N GLU A 24 13.72 -13.19 50.29
CA GLU A 24 13.20 -13.93 49.13
C GLU A 24 12.32 -13.06 48.23
N ILE A 25 11.41 -12.27 48.83
CA ILE A 25 10.52 -11.34 48.09
C ILE A 25 11.34 -10.25 47.39
N ASN A 26 12.35 -9.67 48.07
CA ASN A 26 13.20 -8.65 47.46
C ASN A 26 14.01 -9.20 46.29
N LEU A 27 14.52 -10.44 46.36
CA LEU A 27 15.19 -11.09 45.24
C LEU A 27 14.24 -11.32 44.06
N LYS A 28 12.99 -11.77 44.35
CA LYS A 28 11.99 -11.93 43.29
C LYS A 28 11.57 -10.60 42.65
N LEU A 29 11.49 -9.52 43.44
CA LEU A 29 11.21 -8.18 42.91
C LEU A 29 12.33 -7.70 41.96
N LEU A 30 13.58 -7.88 42.36
CA LEU A 30 14.73 -7.52 41.50
C LEU A 30 14.75 -8.34 40.21
N GLU A 31 14.42 -9.62 40.30
CA GLU A 31 14.29 -10.51 39.15
C GLU A 31 13.17 -10.02 38.18
N LEU A 32 12.01 -9.66 38.72
CA LEU A 32 10.89 -9.12 37.95
C LEU A 32 11.20 -7.76 37.32
N GLU A 33 11.88 -6.85 38.06
CA GLU A 33 12.33 -5.57 37.51
C GLU A 33 13.29 -5.79 36.33
N THR A 34 14.25 -6.71 36.49
CA THR A 34 15.19 -7.04 35.41
C THR A 34 14.48 -7.60 34.16
N LEU A 35 13.53 -8.52 34.37
CA LEU A 35 12.71 -9.08 33.27
C LEU A 35 11.82 -8.01 32.62
N PHE A 36 11.31 -7.08 33.41
CA PHE A 36 10.51 -5.97 32.88
C PHE A 36 11.34 -5.02 32.01
N ASP A 37 12.52 -4.61 32.47
CA ASP A 37 13.43 -3.75 31.72
C ASP A 37 13.86 -4.40 30.38
N ILE A 38 14.15 -5.70 30.42
CA ILE A 38 14.46 -6.50 29.23
C ILE A 38 13.25 -6.53 28.28
N SER A 39 12.05 -6.72 28.82
CA SER A 39 10.79 -6.74 28.04
C SER A 39 10.55 -5.44 27.30
N VAL A 40 10.75 -4.30 27.98
CA VAL A 40 10.59 -2.96 27.38
C VAL A 40 11.63 -2.75 26.28
N ALA A 41 12.88 -3.11 26.52
CA ALA A 41 13.96 -2.96 25.53
C ALA A 41 13.70 -3.84 24.28
N ILE A 42 13.31 -5.10 24.48
CA ILE A 42 12.98 -6.03 23.39
C ILE A 42 11.78 -5.53 22.58
N SER A 43 10.73 -4.99 23.22
CA SER A 43 9.52 -4.52 22.55
C SER A 43 9.73 -3.28 21.69
N SER A 44 10.85 -2.58 21.82
CA SER A 44 11.20 -1.40 21.01
C SER A 44 11.84 -1.72 19.66
N VAL A 45 12.30 -2.96 19.44
CA VAL A 45 12.92 -3.41 18.20
C VAL A 45 11.86 -3.86 17.21
N LEU A 46 11.84 -3.25 16.03
CA LEU A 46 10.84 -3.52 14.98
C LEU A 46 11.35 -4.45 13.86
N ASP A 47 12.64 -4.79 13.87
CA ASP A 47 13.21 -5.77 12.96
C ASP A 47 13.38 -7.12 13.66
N VAL A 48 12.87 -8.19 13.02
CA VAL A 48 12.87 -9.53 13.62
C VAL A 48 14.26 -10.11 13.76
N ASP A 49 15.17 -9.81 12.82
CA ASP A 49 16.52 -10.35 12.85
C ASP A 49 17.34 -9.69 13.96
N GLU A 50 17.27 -8.35 14.07
CA GLU A 50 17.88 -7.59 15.16
C GLU A 50 17.33 -8.00 16.53
N LEU A 51 16.00 -8.26 16.59
CA LEU A 51 15.34 -8.75 17.79
C LEU A 51 15.86 -10.13 18.22
N CYS A 52 16.04 -11.05 17.27
CA CYS A 52 16.59 -12.38 17.54
C CYS A 52 17.99 -12.30 18.13
N ASP A 53 18.83 -11.44 17.59
CA ASP A 53 20.20 -11.22 18.09
C ASP A 53 20.18 -10.64 19.50
N ASP A 54 19.39 -9.59 19.78
CA ASP A 54 19.31 -8.95 21.09
C ASP A 54 18.83 -9.92 22.19
N VAL A 55 17.75 -10.65 21.88
CA VAL A 55 17.21 -11.65 22.83
C VAL A 55 18.19 -12.77 23.08
N LEU A 56 18.86 -13.26 22.05
CA LEU A 56 19.88 -14.31 22.20
C LEU A 56 21.04 -13.84 23.06
N TRP A 57 21.60 -12.66 22.80
CA TRP A 57 22.67 -12.06 23.58
C TRP A 57 22.32 -11.94 25.06
N ARG A 58 21.12 -11.44 25.37
CA ARG A 58 20.62 -11.32 26.74
C ARG A 58 20.48 -12.68 27.42
N SER A 59 19.89 -13.64 26.68
CA SER A 59 19.68 -15.00 27.20
C SER A 59 21.00 -15.71 27.51
N VAL A 60 21.99 -15.58 26.63
CA VAL A 60 23.34 -16.10 26.84
C VAL A 60 24.00 -15.46 28.05
N GLY A 61 23.91 -14.14 28.20
CA GLY A 61 24.48 -13.41 29.32
C GLY A 61 23.87 -13.77 30.67
N ILE A 62 22.53 -13.82 30.73
CA ILE A 62 21.80 -14.13 31.98
C ILE A 62 22.05 -15.57 32.44
N LEU A 63 22.05 -16.51 31.51
CA LEU A 63 22.20 -17.93 31.81
C LEU A 63 23.65 -18.41 31.79
N ASN A 64 24.60 -17.50 31.51
CA ASN A 64 26.04 -17.79 31.36
C ASN A 64 26.27 -18.97 30.42
N ALA A 65 25.59 -19.00 29.28
CA ALA A 65 25.78 -20.03 28.29
C ALA A 65 27.02 -19.73 27.40
N SER A 66 27.77 -20.76 26.98
CA SER A 66 28.91 -20.58 26.10
C SER A 66 28.55 -20.39 24.65
N LYS A 67 27.38 -20.92 24.24
CA LYS A 67 26.85 -20.86 22.87
C LYS A 67 25.34 -20.74 22.88
N GLY A 68 24.80 -20.12 21.83
CA GLY A 68 23.36 -20.01 21.68
C GLY A 68 22.93 -19.89 20.21
N VAL A 69 21.69 -20.26 19.94
CA VAL A 69 21.08 -20.10 18.62
C VAL A 69 19.59 -19.89 18.73
N VAL A 70 19.06 -19.00 17.89
CA VAL A 70 17.63 -18.84 17.65
C VAL A 70 17.30 -19.45 16.31
N LEU A 71 16.33 -20.37 16.31
CA LEU A 71 15.87 -21.09 15.13
C LEU A 71 14.41 -20.70 14.89
N LEU A 72 14.09 -20.19 13.71
CA LEU A 72 12.73 -19.79 13.36
C LEU A 72 12.13 -20.74 12.31
N LEU A 73 10.83 -20.89 12.38
CA LEU A 73 10.02 -21.58 11.37
C LEU A 73 9.82 -20.65 10.17
N SER A 74 9.99 -21.15 8.95
CA SER A 74 9.75 -20.40 7.72
C SER A 74 8.65 -21.07 6.91
N GLY A 75 7.44 -20.52 6.97
CA GLY A 75 6.28 -21.04 6.24
C GLY A 75 6.00 -22.52 6.54
N GLU A 76 5.70 -23.30 5.52
CA GLU A 76 5.40 -24.74 5.65
C GLU A 76 6.65 -25.64 5.70
N SER A 77 7.84 -25.07 5.60
CA SER A 77 9.09 -25.83 5.63
C SER A 77 9.26 -26.55 6.97
N PRO A 78 9.61 -27.85 6.96
CA PRO A 78 9.95 -28.55 8.18
C PRO A 78 11.35 -28.18 8.72
N ILE A 79 12.17 -27.46 7.95
CA ILE A 79 13.52 -27.07 8.30
C ILE A 79 13.48 -25.78 9.09
N LEU A 80 14.20 -25.74 10.20
CA LEU A 80 14.38 -24.58 11.04
C LEU A 80 15.51 -23.71 10.49
N ASN A 81 15.26 -22.43 10.28
CA ASN A 81 16.25 -21.48 9.83
C ASN A 81 16.93 -20.79 11.01
N THR A 82 18.24 -20.65 10.94
CA THR A 82 19.00 -19.90 11.95
C THR A 82 18.72 -18.41 11.74
N ALA A 83 18.10 -17.77 12.73
CA ALA A 83 17.83 -16.33 12.74
C ALA A 83 18.92 -15.56 13.49
N ALA A 84 19.44 -16.11 14.58
CA ALA A 84 20.54 -15.54 15.33
C ALA A 84 21.46 -16.63 15.86
N ASN A 85 22.74 -16.34 16.02
CA ASN A 85 23.68 -17.27 16.64
C ASN A 85 24.71 -16.54 17.51
N PHE A 86 25.18 -17.24 18.54
CA PHE A 86 26.22 -16.76 19.42
C PHE A 86 27.31 -17.81 19.59
N ASN A 87 28.55 -17.44 19.26
CA ASN A 87 29.78 -18.23 19.45
C ASN A 87 29.76 -19.60 18.72
N TRP A 88 29.15 -19.69 17.53
CA TRP A 88 29.22 -20.84 16.64
C TRP A 88 30.20 -20.54 15.51
N ASP A 89 31.40 -21.18 15.58
CA ASP A 89 32.45 -21.00 14.56
C ASP A 89 32.21 -21.81 13.26
N LYS A 90 31.18 -22.66 13.24
CA LYS A 90 30.83 -23.55 12.11
C LYS A 90 29.36 -23.42 11.80
N ASP A 91 28.99 -23.82 10.56
CA ASP A 91 27.61 -23.91 10.16
C ASP A 91 26.81 -24.77 11.15
N ILE A 92 25.73 -24.18 11.66
CA ILE A 92 24.82 -24.87 12.56
C ILE A 92 24.11 -25.97 11.74
N PRO A 93 24.12 -27.22 12.19
CA PRO A 93 23.50 -28.30 11.43
C PRO A 93 22.00 -28.04 11.22
N LEU A 94 21.51 -28.31 10.02
CA LEU A 94 20.09 -28.19 9.70
C LEU A 94 19.26 -29.06 10.63
N LEU A 95 18.41 -28.43 11.40
CA LEU A 95 17.46 -29.07 12.32
C LEU A 95 16.07 -29.02 11.70
N SER A 96 15.28 -30.06 11.95
CA SER A 96 13.90 -30.16 11.46
C SER A 96 12.93 -30.17 12.63
N LYS A 97 11.83 -29.45 12.53
CA LYS A 97 10.74 -29.47 13.50
C LYS A 97 10.12 -30.86 13.69
N LYS A 98 10.31 -31.78 12.71
CA LYS A 98 9.86 -33.18 12.81
C LYS A 98 10.73 -34.04 13.72
N HIS A 99 11.80 -33.48 14.29
CA HIS A 99 12.62 -34.20 15.23
C HIS A 99 11.84 -34.45 16.54
N GLU A 100 11.98 -35.65 17.13
CA GLU A 100 11.23 -36.08 18.33
C GLU A 100 11.27 -35.08 19.49
N VAL A 101 12.40 -34.41 19.69
CA VAL A 101 12.59 -33.42 20.76
C VAL A 101 11.66 -32.21 20.54
N PHE A 102 11.60 -31.69 19.31
CA PHE A 102 10.74 -30.54 19.02
C PHE A 102 9.26 -30.92 19.07
N ILE A 103 8.90 -32.13 18.60
CA ILE A 103 7.54 -32.65 18.72
C ILE A 103 7.10 -32.76 20.18
N LYS A 104 7.98 -33.25 21.07
CA LYS A 104 7.68 -33.32 22.52
C LYS A 104 7.53 -31.92 23.15
N ILE A 105 8.37 -30.97 22.73
CA ILE A 105 8.28 -29.58 23.21
C ILE A 105 6.95 -28.95 22.77
N GLU A 106 6.54 -29.15 21.52
CA GLU A 106 5.24 -28.65 21.02
C GLU A 106 4.05 -29.27 21.75
N GLN A 107 4.06 -30.58 21.96
CA GLN A 107 2.98 -31.29 22.68
C GLN A 107 2.84 -30.83 24.14
N ASN A 108 3.96 -30.63 24.83
CA ASN A 108 3.97 -30.26 26.23
C ASN A 108 3.95 -28.74 26.47
N LYS A 109 4.16 -27.95 25.43
CA LYS A 109 4.34 -26.46 25.48
C LYS A 109 5.40 -26.03 26.52
N LYS A 110 6.38 -26.89 26.79
CA LYS A 110 7.47 -26.66 27.74
C LYS A 110 8.80 -27.00 27.11
N GLY A 111 9.79 -26.16 27.45
CA GLY A 111 11.17 -26.44 27.09
C GLY A 111 11.72 -27.69 27.77
N CYS A 112 12.93 -28.10 27.33
CA CYS A 112 13.60 -29.30 27.84
C CYS A 112 15.06 -28.98 28.16
N ILE A 113 15.60 -29.69 29.17
CA ILE A 113 17.00 -29.68 29.56
C ILE A 113 17.62 -31.03 29.22
N PHE A 114 18.81 -31.05 28.69
CA PHE A 114 19.57 -32.26 28.39
C PHE A 114 20.98 -32.12 28.98
N SER A 115 21.42 -33.13 29.72
CA SER A 115 22.75 -33.20 30.34
C SER A 115 23.63 -34.21 29.59
N GLU A 116 24.92 -34.20 29.91
CA GLU A 116 25.90 -35.14 29.33
C GLU A 116 25.51 -36.63 29.50
N SER A 117 24.79 -36.95 30.59
CA SER A 117 24.33 -38.32 30.85
C SER A 117 23.22 -38.82 29.93
N GLU A 118 22.48 -37.92 29.26
CA GLU A 118 21.31 -38.20 28.44
C GLU A 118 21.52 -37.67 27.00
N LYS A 119 22.60 -38.09 26.32
CA LYS A 119 22.92 -37.61 24.97
C LYS A 119 21.82 -37.95 23.95
N ASN A 120 20.98 -36.96 23.67
CA ASN A 120 19.95 -37.06 22.62
C ASN A 120 20.53 -36.81 21.22
N PRO A 121 19.79 -37.11 20.14
CA PRO A 121 20.28 -36.92 18.77
C PRO A 121 20.62 -35.47 18.42
N ILE A 122 19.98 -34.46 19.04
CA ILE A 122 20.29 -33.03 18.80
C ILE A 122 21.64 -32.69 19.42
N GLN A 123 21.91 -33.09 20.66
CA GLN A 123 23.22 -32.91 21.32
C GLN A 123 24.34 -33.54 20.50
N LYS A 124 24.12 -34.75 19.98
CA LYS A 124 25.09 -35.43 19.10
C LYS A 124 25.36 -34.65 17.79
N LYS A 125 24.31 -34.10 17.20
CA LYS A 125 24.45 -33.26 16.00
C LYS A 125 25.18 -31.95 16.28
N LEU A 126 24.86 -31.30 17.40
CA LEU A 126 25.47 -30.04 17.83
C LEU A 126 26.87 -30.24 18.40
N LYS A 127 27.21 -31.47 18.84
CA LYS A 127 28.44 -31.85 19.53
C LYS A 127 28.63 -31.10 20.84
N GLU A 128 27.53 -30.88 21.59
CA GLU A 128 27.51 -30.18 22.87
C GLU A 128 27.05 -31.14 23.98
N ASP A 129 27.60 -30.92 25.20
CA ASP A 129 27.32 -31.84 26.33
C ASP A 129 26.06 -31.46 27.11
N ASN A 130 25.82 -30.17 27.33
CA ASN A 130 24.67 -29.67 28.05
C ASN A 130 23.86 -28.74 27.12
N LEU A 131 22.56 -28.96 27.07
CA LEU A 131 21.66 -28.23 26.16
C LEU A 131 20.36 -27.90 26.87
N ILE A 132 19.90 -26.67 26.72
CA ILE A 132 18.58 -26.23 27.12
C ILE A 132 17.85 -25.71 25.88
N ILE A 133 16.56 -26.07 25.72
CA ILE A 133 15.73 -25.68 24.59
C ILE A 133 14.44 -25.08 25.13
N SER A 134 14.08 -23.91 24.68
CA SER A 134 12.78 -23.30 24.93
C SER A 134 12.07 -22.99 23.63
N PRO A 135 10.75 -23.25 23.51
CA PRO A 135 9.96 -22.81 22.37
C PRO A 135 9.75 -21.30 22.43
N ILE A 136 9.72 -20.67 21.26
CA ILE A 136 9.31 -19.28 21.08
C ILE A 136 7.86 -19.35 20.56
N THR A 137 6.89 -19.09 21.43
CA THR A 137 5.47 -19.34 21.15
C THR A 137 4.64 -18.08 21.39
N ALA A 138 3.85 -17.67 20.38
CA ALA A 138 2.90 -16.58 20.49
C ALA A 138 1.49 -17.10 20.17
N LYS A 139 0.50 -16.77 20.98
CA LYS A 139 -0.93 -17.15 20.77
C LYS A 139 -1.14 -18.62 20.37
N ASP A 140 -0.43 -19.52 21.04
CA ASP A 140 -0.47 -20.97 20.77
C ASP A 140 0.24 -21.44 19.47
N GLU A 141 0.80 -20.56 18.68
CA GLU A 141 1.62 -20.90 17.51
C GLU A 141 3.11 -20.89 17.88
N SER A 142 3.84 -21.92 17.46
CA SER A 142 5.29 -21.97 17.62
C SER A 142 5.93 -21.17 16.48
N LEU A 143 6.66 -20.10 16.84
CA LEU A 143 7.44 -19.30 15.89
C LEU A 143 8.84 -19.90 15.67
N GLY A 144 9.33 -20.65 16.66
CA GLY A 144 10.67 -21.22 16.63
C GLY A 144 11.14 -21.74 17.97
N TYR A 145 12.46 -21.83 18.11
CA TYR A 145 13.09 -22.37 19.31
C TYR A 145 14.35 -21.59 19.64
N MET A 146 14.61 -21.38 20.92
CA MET A 146 15.87 -20.88 21.45
C MET A 146 16.63 -22.02 22.12
N LEU A 147 17.89 -22.21 21.70
CA LEU A 147 18.76 -23.24 22.20
C LEU A 147 20.00 -22.58 22.79
N LEU A 148 20.36 -22.98 24.03
CA LEU A 148 21.60 -22.55 24.67
C LEU A 148 22.40 -23.79 25.10
N CYS A 149 23.72 -23.68 25.01
CA CYS A 149 24.61 -24.78 25.30
C CYS A 149 25.64 -24.40 26.36
N ASN A 150 25.99 -25.38 27.21
CA ASN A 150 27.11 -25.37 28.16
C ASN A 150 27.09 -24.14 29.09
N LYS A 151 26.46 -24.27 30.25
CA LYS A 151 26.47 -23.24 31.28
C LYS A 151 27.87 -23.15 31.93
N GLU A 152 28.47 -21.99 31.82
CA GLU A 152 29.80 -21.73 32.40
C GLU A 152 29.68 -21.17 33.81
N THR A 153 30.33 -21.82 34.76
CA THR A 153 30.42 -21.37 36.14
C THR A 153 31.88 -21.28 36.59
N ARG A 154 32.12 -20.75 37.79
CA ARG A 154 33.48 -20.74 38.38
C ARG A 154 34.09 -22.13 38.59
N LYS A 155 33.22 -23.18 38.58
CA LYS A 155 33.64 -24.58 38.76
C LYS A 155 33.82 -25.33 37.44
N GLY A 156 33.56 -24.67 36.33
CA GLY A 156 33.58 -25.24 35.00
C GLY A 156 32.19 -25.30 34.34
N ILE A 157 31.99 -26.19 33.39
CA ILE A 157 30.70 -26.40 32.71
C ILE A 157 29.77 -27.20 33.61
N GLU A 158 28.63 -26.65 33.93
CA GLU A 158 27.58 -27.30 34.73
C GLU A 158 26.31 -27.50 33.89
N PRO A 159 25.46 -28.50 34.25
CA PRO A 159 24.16 -28.66 33.59
C PRO A 159 23.22 -27.49 33.94
N PHE A 160 22.30 -27.16 33.05
CA PHE A 160 21.25 -26.18 33.29
C PHE A 160 20.27 -26.75 34.33
N SER A 161 19.70 -25.86 35.15
CA SER A 161 18.70 -26.17 36.18
C SER A 161 17.27 -25.91 35.69
N SER A 162 16.27 -26.37 36.44
CA SER A 162 14.87 -26.02 36.17
C SER A 162 14.61 -24.51 36.23
N LEU A 163 15.31 -23.80 37.11
CA LEU A 163 15.23 -22.33 37.20
C LEU A 163 15.76 -21.66 35.92
N ASP A 164 16.84 -22.16 35.36
CA ASP A 164 17.36 -21.68 34.07
C ASP A 164 16.36 -21.89 32.94
N LEU A 165 15.59 -23.00 32.98
CA LEU A 165 14.55 -23.25 32.00
C LEU A 165 13.35 -22.29 32.15
N ASP A 166 12.96 -21.99 33.36
CA ASP A 166 11.87 -21.04 33.62
C ASP A 166 12.27 -19.63 33.14
N LEU A 167 13.51 -19.21 33.39
CA LEU A 167 14.06 -17.95 32.90
C LEU A 167 14.14 -17.90 31.35
N LEU A 168 14.66 -18.95 30.73
CA LEU A 168 14.74 -19.03 29.27
C LEU A 168 13.34 -19.02 28.64
N THR A 169 12.38 -19.70 29.27
CA THR A 169 11.00 -19.72 28.81
C THR A 169 10.37 -18.33 28.91
N ALA A 170 10.63 -17.59 29.97
CA ALA A 170 10.13 -16.22 30.13
C ALA A 170 10.72 -15.31 29.02
N LEU A 171 12.01 -15.38 28.74
CA LEU A 171 12.69 -14.63 27.69
C LEU A 171 12.16 -15.03 26.29
N SER A 172 11.96 -16.32 26.05
CA SER A 172 11.41 -16.84 24.80
C SER A 172 9.98 -16.35 24.54
N ASN A 173 9.15 -16.30 25.59
CA ASN A 173 7.79 -15.77 25.49
C ASN A 173 7.77 -14.26 25.19
N GLN A 174 8.67 -13.50 25.84
CA GLN A 174 8.83 -12.07 25.54
C GLN A 174 9.28 -11.84 24.08
N ALA A 175 10.25 -12.61 23.63
CA ALA A 175 10.70 -12.59 22.27
C ALA A 175 9.56 -12.86 21.29
N ALA A 176 8.72 -13.87 21.58
CA ALA A 176 7.60 -14.23 20.74
C ALA A 176 6.59 -13.09 20.57
N VAL A 177 6.24 -12.40 21.67
CA VAL A 177 5.33 -11.24 21.63
C VAL A 177 5.95 -10.10 20.80
N ALA A 178 7.23 -9.80 21.00
CA ALA A 178 7.91 -8.75 20.28
C ALA A 178 8.05 -9.08 18.78
N MET A 179 8.35 -10.33 18.42
CA MET A 179 8.41 -10.80 17.03
C MET A 179 7.05 -10.68 16.33
N GLU A 180 5.97 -11.04 17.03
CA GLU A 180 4.62 -10.90 16.48
C GLU A 180 4.27 -9.43 16.24
N ASN A 181 4.58 -8.55 17.19
CA ASN A 181 4.38 -7.11 17.04
C ASN A 181 5.19 -6.53 15.87
N ALA A 182 6.46 -6.90 15.75
CA ALA A 182 7.33 -6.48 14.65
C ALA A 182 6.79 -6.96 13.29
N ARG A 183 6.31 -8.22 13.21
CA ARG A 183 5.69 -8.77 12.02
C ARG A 183 4.41 -8.02 11.64
N LEU A 184 3.51 -7.81 12.58
CA LEU A 184 2.27 -7.05 12.35
C LEU A 184 2.56 -5.62 11.88
N PHE A 185 3.53 -4.95 12.49
CA PHE A 185 3.95 -3.61 12.07
C PHE A 185 4.50 -3.61 10.63
N LYS A 186 5.32 -4.60 10.30
CA LYS A 186 5.87 -4.77 8.94
C LYS A 186 4.77 -5.04 7.91
N ASP A 187 3.78 -5.87 8.25
CA ASP A 187 2.66 -6.19 7.36
C ASP A 187 1.76 -4.96 7.14
N ILE A 188 1.41 -4.21 8.19
CA ILE A 188 0.66 -2.94 8.08
C ILE A 188 1.43 -1.92 7.23
N THR A 189 2.75 -1.81 7.45
CA THR A 189 3.58 -0.86 6.69
C THR A 189 3.64 -1.24 5.22
N LYS A 190 3.78 -2.53 4.90
CA LYS A 190 3.75 -3.04 3.51
C LYS A 190 2.40 -2.78 2.84
N GLU A 191 1.30 -3.05 3.54
CA GLU A 191 -0.04 -2.80 3.03
C GLU A 191 -0.27 -1.32 2.75
N LYS A 192 0.16 -0.45 3.66
CA LYS A 192 0.12 1.00 3.47
C LYS A 192 0.93 1.44 2.23
N GLN A 193 2.19 0.97 2.12
CA GLN A 193 3.05 1.29 0.97
C GLN A 193 2.46 0.77 -0.35
N PHE A 194 1.88 -0.42 -0.34
CA PHE A 194 1.20 -1.00 -1.50
C PHE A 194 0.02 -0.13 -1.94
N ASN A 195 -0.84 0.28 -1.01
CA ASN A 195 -1.97 1.15 -1.28
C ASN A 195 -1.52 2.53 -1.80
N GLU A 196 -0.49 3.13 -1.19
CA GLU A 196 0.11 4.39 -1.67
C GLU A 196 0.72 4.24 -3.08
N SER A 197 1.37 3.11 -3.37
CA SER A 197 1.94 2.82 -4.69
C SER A 197 0.85 2.68 -5.76
N ILE A 198 -0.24 1.97 -5.45
CA ILE A 198 -1.39 1.86 -6.37
C ILE A 198 -1.98 3.24 -6.63
N LEU A 199 -2.33 3.99 -5.59
CA LEU A 199 -2.90 5.33 -5.73
C LEU A 199 -1.95 6.30 -6.46
N GLY A 200 -0.63 6.11 -6.32
CA GLY A 200 0.39 6.90 -7.01
C GLY A 200 0.56 6.56 -8.49
N SER A 201 0.25 5.33 -8.91
CA SER A 201 0.37 4.85 -10.29
C SER A 201 -0.86 5.15 -11.16
N ILE A 202 -2.01 5.43 -10.55
CA ILE A 202 -3.25 5.76 -11.25
C ILE A 202 -3.17 7.20 -11.78
N ALA A 203 -3.51 7.40 -13.06
CA ALA A 203 -3.58 8.73 -13.67
C ALA A 203 -4.76 9.57 -13.16
N THR A 204 -5.79 8.93 -12.60
CA THR A 204 -6.94 9.58 -12.01
C THR A 204 -6.58 10.24 -10.68
N GLY A 205 -6.90 11.51 -10.53
CA GLY A 205 -6.82 12.24 -9.24
C GLY A 205 -7.88 11.70 -8.28
N VAL A 206 -7.45 11.19 -7.15
CA VAL A 206 -8.34 10.71 -6.09
C VAL A 206 -8.21 11.65 -4.90
N ILE A 207 -9.33 12.24 -4.50
CA ILE A 207 -9.46 13.19 -3.37
C ILE A 207 -10.49 12.60 -2.41
N THR A 208 -10.15 12.49 -1.14
CA THR A 208 -11.11 12.09 -0.10
C THR A 208 -11.56 13.29 0.70
N LEU A 209 -12.86 13.36 0.93
CA LEU A 209 -13.50 14.35 1.79
C LEU A 209 -13.93 13.69 3.09
N ASP A 210 -13.82 14.38 4.19
CA ASP A 210 -14.38 13.98 5.47
C ASP A 210 -15.90 14.25 5.54
N PRO A 211 -16.60 13.88 6.62
CA PRO A 211 -18.05 14.14 6.76
C PRO A 211 -18.42 15.62 6.78
N LEU A 212 -17.49 16.53 7.00
CA LEU A 212 -17.70 17.98 6.99
C LEU A 212 -17.40 18.60 5.63
N GLY A 213 -16.90 17.82 4.64
CA GLY A 213 -16.52 18.31 3.32
C GLY A 213 -15.11 18.87 3.23
N GLU A 214 -14.27 18.67 4.25
CA GLU A 214 -12.86 19.03 4.21
C GLU A 214 -12.03 17.94 3.53
N VAL A 215 -10.97 18.34 2.81
CA VAL A 215 -10.09 17.39 2.13
C VAL A 215 -9.22 16.67 3.14
N ASP A 216 -9.44 15.37 3.30
CA ASP A 216 -8.71 14.46 4.16
C ASP A 216 -7.43 13.92 3.48
N SER A 217 -7.54 13.52 2.20
CA SER A 217 -6.37 13.07 1.43
C SER A 217 -6.48 13.38 -0.06
N ILE A 218 -5.33 13.37 -0.73
CA ILE A 218 -5.22 13.54 -2.19
C ILE A 218 -4.00 12.76 -2.69
N ASN A 219 -4.16 12.02 -3.80
CA ASN A 219 -3.06 11.30 -4.43
C ASN A 219 -2.18 12.22 -5.31
N SER A 220 -1.07 11.69 -5.82
CA SER A 220 -0.13 12.44 -6.66
C SER A 220 -0.73 12.93 -7.99
N ALA A 221 -1.67 12.16 -8.58
CA ALA A 221 -2.36 12.56 -9.80
C ALA A 221 -3.29 13.74 -9.54
N GLY A 222 -4.06 13.74 -8.44
CA GLY A 222 -4.90 14.87 -8.05
C GLY A 222 -4.12 16.16 -7.85
N LEU A 223 -2.94 16.09 -7.22
CA LEU A 223 -2.06 17.25 -7.08
C LEU A 223 -1.59 17.80 -8.43
N LYS A 224 -1.27 16.92 -9.39
CA LYS A 224 -0.87 17.30 -10.76
C LYS A 224 -2.03 17.94 -11.52
N ILE A 225 -3.22 17.35 -11.46
CA ILE A 225 -4.42 17.87 -12.14
C ILE A 225 -4.79 19.25 -11.58
N LEU A 226 -4.84 19.39 -10.26
CA LEU A 226 -5.18 20.67 -9.61
C LEU A 226 -4.04 21.71 -9.67
N LYS A 227 -2.82 21.31 -10.06
CA LYS A 227 -1.61 22.17 -10.10
C LYS A 227 -1.35 22.90 -8.79
N ARG A 228 -1.66 22.27 -7.64
CA ARG A 228 -1.49 22.80 -6.29
C ARG A 228 -0.65 21.87 -5.42
N LYS A 229 -0.07 22.42 -4.37
CA LYS A 229 0.67 21.63 -3.38
C LYS A 229 -0.29 21.01 -2.35
N ARG A 230 0.10 19.87 -1.79
CA ARG A 230 -0.71 19.16 -0.77
C ARG A 230 -1.12 20.06 0.41
N VAL A 231 -0.21 20.90 0.89
CA VAL A 231 -0.44 21.82 2.01
C VAL A 231 -1.49 22.90 1.72
N GLU A 232 -1.78 23.19 0.46
CA GLU A 232 -2.78 24.15 0.02
C GLU A 232 -4.17 23.52 -0.16
N ILE A 233 -4.26 22.19 -0.05
CA ILE A 233 -5.47 21.43 -0.33
C ILE A 233 -6.01 20.75 0.92
N ILE A 234 -5.14 20.04 1.67
CA ILE A 234 -5.54 19.28 2.85
C ILE A 234 -6.11 20.21 3.93
N GLY A 235 -7.25 19.81 4.51
CA GLY A 235 -7.96 20.58 5.54
C GLY A 235 -8.79 21.73 5.01
N ASN A 236 -8.81 21.98 3.69
CA ASN A 236 -9.68 22.98 3.11
C ASN A 236 -11.00 22.34 2.65
N HIS A 237 -12.09 23.06 2.82
CA HIS A 237 -13.42 22.63 2.39
C HIS A 237 -13.51 22.66 0.86
N TYR A 238 -14.17 21.67 0.24
CA TYR A 238 -14.27 21.55 -1.21
C TYR A 238 -14.89 22.78 -1.89
N MET A 239 -15.84 23.45 -1.25
CA MET A 239 -16.45 24.69 -1.78
C MET A 239 -15.44 25.81 -1.97
N TYR A 240 -14.45 25.91 -1.08
CA TYR A 240 -13.38 26.90 -1.22
C TYR A 240 -12.36 26.46 -2.30
N LEU A 241 -12.07 25.17 -2.34
CA LEU A 241 -11.12 24.62 -3.31
C LEU A 241 -11.59 24.79 -4.75
N PHE A 242 -12.89 24.62 -4.99
CA PHE A 242 -13.54 24.64 -6.31
C PHE A 242 -14.48 25.85 -6.48
N GLU A 243 -14.20 26.98 -5.83
CA GLU A 243 -15.07 28.17 -5.85
C GLU A 243 -15.45 28.68 -7.26
N LYS A 244 -14.65 28.36 -8.30
CA LYS A 244 -14.88 28.74 -9.68
C LYS A 244 -15.63 27.67 -10.49
N ASP A 245 -15.97 26.54 -9.89
CA ASP A 245 -16.56 25.37 -10.55
C ASP A 245 -17.89 25.02 -9.87
N GLU A 246 -18.91 25.88 -10.09
CA GLU A 246 -20.25 25.74 -9.49
C GLU A 246 -20.88 24.38 -9.78
N ASP A 247 -20.77 23.88 -11.02
CA ASP A 247 -21.30 22.57 -11.43
C ASP A 247 -20.64 21.43 -10.63
N LEU A 248 -19.32 21.51 -10.38
CA LEU A 248 -18.61 20.52 -9.60
C LEU A 248 -19.06 20.56 -8.12
N ILE A 249 -19.24 21.75 -7.56
CA ILE A 249 -19.77 21.93 -6.20
C ILE A 249 -21.18 21.32 -6.11
N GLU A 250 -22.05 21.57 -7.11
CA GLU A 250 -23.40 21.02 -7.13
C GLU A 250 -23.41 19.49 -7.13
N ILE A 251 -22.59 18.85 -7.97
CA ILE A 251 -22.48 17.38 -8.05
C ILE A 251 -22.00 16.81 -6.71
N ILE A 252 -20.97 17.42 -6.08
CA ILE A 252 -20.49 17.00 -4.77
C ILE A 252 -21.61 17.09 -3.74
N THR A 253 -22.28 18.25 -3.67
CA THR A 253 -23.37 18.51 -2.72
C THR A 253 -24.52 17.54 -2.92
N MET A 254 -24.91 17.28 -4.18
CA MET A 254 -26.01 16.34 -4.50
C MET A 254 -25.67 14.89 -4.14
N SER A 255 -24.41 14.47 -4.38
CA SER A 255 -23.94 13.14 -3.95
C SER A 255 -23.96 13.00 -2.43
N GLU A 256 -23.57 14.04 -1.73
CA GLU A 256 -23.54 14.06 -0.28
C GLU A 256 -24.95 14.02 0.35
N LEU A 257 -25.88 14.79 -0.21
CA LEU A 257 -27.27 14.84 0.28
C LEU A 257 -28.06 13.55 0.02
N LYS A 258 -27.86 12.95 -1.17
CA LYS A 258 -28.58 11.74 -1.57
C LYS A 258 -27.89 10.45 -1.17
N ASN A 259 -26.64 10.54 -0.72
CA ASN A 259 -25.76 9.40 -0.42
C ASN A 259 -25.64 8.42 -1.62
N GLU A 260 -25.55 8.98 -2.83
CA GLU A 260 -25.47 8.25 -4.09
C GLU A 260 -24.22 8.63 -4.86
N THR A 261 -23.69 7.70 -5.65
CA THR A 261 -22.63 8.01 -6.60
C THR A 261 -23.16 8.90 -7.72
N LYS A 262 -22.42 9.97 -8.03
CA LYS A 262 -22.68 10.88 -9.15
C LYS A 262 -21.46 10.94 -10.05
N SER A 263 -21.70 11.04 -11.35
CA SER A 263 -20.62 11.16 -12.35
C SER A 263 -21.04 12.12 -13.44
N GLU A 264 -20.09 12.92 -13.90
CA GLU A 264 -20.26 13.83 -15.03
C GLU A 264 -19.06 13.75 -15.96
N LEU A 265 -19.31 13.84 -17.26
CA LEU A 265 -18.28 13.72 -18.30
C LEU A 265 -18.07 15.07 -19.00
N ASN A 266 -16.83 15.31 -19.41
CA ASN A 266 -16.44 16.52 -20.17
C ASN A 266 -16.76 17.84 -19.44
N MET A 267 -16.60 17.88 -18.13
CA MET A 267 -16.81 19.07 -17.30
C MET A 267 -15.59 20.01 -17.38
N PRO A 268 -15.75 21.33 -17.54
CA PRO A 268 -14.64 22.26 -17.39
C PRO A 268 -14.18 22.36 -15.93
N LEU A 269 -12.87 22.52 -15.72
CA LEU A 269 -12.27 22.73 -14.40
C LEU A 269 -11.61 24.12 -14.36
N ASN A 270 -12.43 25.15 -14.17
CA ASN A 270 -12.04 26.56 -14.23
C ASN A 270 -11.07 26.95 -13.09
N THR A 271 -11.11 26.24 -11.98
CA THR A 271 -10.15 26.40 -10.87
C THR A 271 -8.70 26.22 -11.34
N VAL A 272 -8.47 25.39 -12.40
CA VAL A 272 -7.14 25.18 -12.97
C VAL A 272 -6.91 26.02 -14.21
N SER A 273 -7.79 25.94 -15.20
CA SER A 273 -7.85 26.81 -16.41
C SER A 273 -9.12 26.53 -17.20
N GLU A 274 -9.55 27.49 -18.01
CA GLU A 274 -10.72 27.35 -18.92
C GLU A 274 -10.56 26.20 -19.94
N ASP A 275 -9.33 25.83 -20.27
CA ASP A 275 -9.02 24.75 -21.22
C ASP A 275 -8.94 23.36 -20.55
N THR A 276 -9.06 23.28 -19.23
CA THR A 276 -8.96 21.99 -18.52
C THR A 276 -10.34 21.32 -18.52
N ILE A 277 -10.42 20.13 -19.12
CA ILE A 277 -11.63 19.33 -19.21
C ILE A 277 -11.42 18.03 -18.43
N ILE A 278 -12.35 17.72 -17.55
CA ILE A 278 -12.29 16.53 -16.68
C ILE A 278 -13.53 15.64 -16.83
N ASN A 279 -13.32 14.36 -16.56
CA ASN A 279 -14.38 13.47 -16.10
C ASN A 279 -14.33 13.43 -14.58
N VAL A 280 -15.47 13.50 -13.94
CA VAL A 280 -15.56 13.48 -12.48
C VAL A 280 -16.53 12.40 -12.03
N SER A 281 -16.18 11.73 -10.94
CA SER A 281 -17.07 10.81 -10.22
C SER A 281 -16.91 11.02 -8.73
N ILE A 282 -18.02 11.15 -8.02
CA ILE A 282 -18.03 11.22 -6.57
C ILE A 282 -18.87 10.10 -5.99
N SER A 283 -18.36 9.45 -4.96
CA SER A 283 -19.02 8.33 -4.27
C SER A 283 -18.95 8.53 -2.77
N PRO A 284 -20.02 8.23 -2.02
CA PRO A 284 -19.99 8.24 -0.56
C PRO A 284 -19.05 7.15 -0.04
N ARG A 285 -18.26 7.49 0.98
CA ARG A 285 -17.41 6.55 1.73
C ARG A 285 -18.16 6.11 2.97
N LEU A 286 -18.44 4.82 3.08
CA LEU A 286 -19.16 4.22 4.20
C LEU A 286 -18.21 3.35 5.03
N ASP A 287 -18.44 3.29 6.33
CA ASP A 287 -17.81 2.31 7.21
C ASP A 287 -18.45 0.91 7.05
N PRO A 288 -17.88 -0.16 7.62
CA PRO A 288 -18.46 -1.50 7.55
C PRO A 288 -19.85 -1.62 8.17
N THR A 289 -20.29 -0.63 8.96
CA THR A 289 -21.62 -0.56 9.57
C THR A 289 -22.63 0.25 8.76
N GLY A 290 -22.18 0.86 7.62
CA GLY A 290 -23.02 1.65 6.72
C GLY A 290 -23.10 3.13 7.09
N ASN A 291 -22.35 3.63 8.08
CA ASN A 291 -22.30 5.04 8.42
C ASN A 291 -21.40 5.80 7.47
N LYS A 292 -21.80 7.01 7.13
CA LYS A 292 -21.04 7.90 6.24
C LYS A 292 -19.74 8.36 6.92
N GLN A 293 -18.62 8.10 6.25
CA GLN A 293 -17.26 8.51 6.63
C GLN A 293 -16.69 9.61 5.74
N GLY A 294 -17.57 10.24 4.92
CA GLY A 294 -17.18 11.25 3.94
C GLY A 294 -17.45 10.81 2.51
N SER A 295 -16.68 11.34 1.55
CA SER A 295 -16.84 11.06 0.13
C SER A 295 -15.49 10.86 -0.56
N VAL A 296 -15.48 10.16 -1.70
CA VAL A 296 -14.32 10.00 -2.58
C VAL A 296 -14.64 10.65 -3.92
N LEU A 297 -13.85 11.63 -4.30
CA LEU A 297 -13.92 12.32 -5.58
C LEU A 297 -12.80 11.80 -6.48
N ALA A 298 -13.16 11.26 -7.63
CA ALA A 298 -12.25 10.83 -8.70
C ALA A 298 -12.31 11.83 -9.85
N ILE A 299 -11.15 12.34 -10.27
CA ILE A 299 -11.02 13.33 -11.34
C ILE A 299 -10.05 12.79 -12.39
N GLU A 300 -10.45 12.74 -13.64
CA GLU A 300 -9.63 12.36 -14.78
C GLU A 300 -9.46 13.55 -15.72
N ASP A 301 -8.22 13.97 -15.96
CA ASP A 301 -7.93 15.02 -16.93
C ASP A 301 -7.97 14.44 -18.36
N ILE A 302 -8.95 14.90 -19.15
CA ILE A 302 -9.15 14.50 -20.54
C ILE A 302 -8.89 15.64 -21.51
N SER A 303 -8.20 16.70 -21.07
CA SER A 303 -7.96 17.92 -21.88
C SER A 303 -7.32 17.61 -23.23
N ASP A 304 -6.28 16.76 -23.25
CA ASP A 304 -5.58 16.40 -24.49
C ASP A 304 -6.47 15.59 -25.44
N VAL A 305 -7.23 14.62 -24.90
CA VAL A 305 -8.18 13.83 -25.69
C VAL A 305 -9.28 14.73 -26.25
N SER A 306 -9.79 15.65 -25.44
CA SER A 306 -10.80 16.62 -25.84
C SER A 306 -10.32 17.58 -26.92
N LYS A 307 -9.06 18.08 -26.83
CA LYS A 307 -8.41 18.91 -27.85
C LYS A 307 -8.30 18.16 -29.18
N VAL A 308 -7.83 16.91 -29.16
CA VAL A 308 -7.73 16.07 -30.36
C VAL A 308 -9.11 15.87 -30.95
N LYS A 309 -10.10 15.49 -30.15
CA LYS A 309 -11.48 15.30 -30.60
C LYS A 309 -12.08 16.57 -31.21
N ASN A 310 -11.86 17.73 -30.60
CA ASN A 310 -12.36 19.01 -31.11
C ASN A 310 -11.62 19.44 -32.38
N THR A 311 -10.34 19.12 -32.51
CA THR A 311 -9.59 19.35 -33.77
C THR A 311 -10.11 18.46 -34.88
N PHE A 312 -10.38 17.16 -34.59
CA PHE A 312 -10.97 16.24 -35.56
C PHE A 312 -12.35 16.72 -36.05
N LYS A 313 -13.20 17.23 -35.13
CA LYS A 313 -14.53 17.76 -35.47
C LYS A 313 -14.49 18.92 -36.45
N ARG A 314 -13.36 19.64 -36.60
CA ARG A 314 -13.20 20.71 -37.58
C ARG A 314 -12.95 20.21 -38.99
N TYR A 315 -12.42 18.99 -39.15
CA TYR A 315 -12.04 18.42 -40.43
C TYR A 315 -12.91 17.25 -40.86
N VAL A 316 -13.73 16.70 -39.93
CA VAL A 316 -14.57 15.53 -40.17
C VAL A 316 -15.99 15.85 -39.75
N SER A 317 -16.97 15.50 -40.61
CA SER A 317 -18.37 15.75 -40.25
C SER A 317 -18.78 15.04 -38.94
N LYS A 318 -19.69 15.65 -38.21
CA LYS A 318 -20.21 15.08 -36.93
C LYS A 318 -20.64 13.62 -37.11
N GLN A 319 -21.29 13.29 -38.22
CA GLN A 319 -21.79 11.94 -38.50
C GLN A 319 -20.64 10.91 -38.60
N VAL A 320 -19.55 11.27 -39.26
CA VAL A 320 -18.35 10.40 -39.34
C VAL A 320 -17.66 10.25 -38.00
N VAL A 321 -17.61 11.32 -37.19
CA VAL A 321 -17.06 11.25 -35.82
C VAL A 321 -17.93 10.34 -34.95
N ASP A 322 -19.25 10.45 -35.03
CA ASP A 322 -20.18 9.64 -34.24
C ASP A 322 -20.12 8.15 -34.67
N GLU A 323 -19.94 7.85 -35.95
CA GLU A 323 -19.76 6.49 -36.47
C GLU A 323 -18.39 5.88 -36.08
N LEU A 324 -17.31 6.67 -36.10
CA LEU A 324 -15.98 6.23 -35.66
C LEU A 324 -15.87 6.03 -34.14
N LEU A 325 -16.66 6.76 -33.37
CA LEU A 325 -16.68 6.70 -31.89
C LEU A 325 -17.85 5.89 -31.35
N GLY A 326 -18.74 5.39 -32.22
CA GLY A 326 -19.86 4.50 -31.85
C GLY A 326 -19.36 3.14 -31.36
N ASP A 327 -20.21 2.43 -30.61
CA ASP A 327 -19.88 1.22 -29.82
C ASP A 327 -19.26 0.05 -30.61
N ASP A 328 -19.31 0.05 -31.92
CA ASP A 328 -18.79 -1.06 -32.75
C ASP A 328 -17.35 -0.93 -33.24
N GLY A 329 -16.65 0.19 -33.00
CA GLY A 329 -15.16 0.34 -33.12
C GLY A 329 -14.41 -0.41 -34.23
N LYS A 330 -15.11 -1.03 -35.16
CA LYS A 330 -14.55 -1.79 -36.28
C LYS A 330 -14.31 -0.86 -37.46
N LEU A 331 -13.18 -0.16 -37.40
CA LEU A 331 -12.54 0.32 -38.62
C LEU A 331 -12.26 -0.90 -39.52
N ASN A 332 -13.19 -1.18 -40.45
CA ASN A 332 -12.88 -2.10 -41.55
C ASN A 332 -11.81 -1.44 -42.41
N LEU A 333 -10.55 -1.86 -42.22
CA LEU A 333 -9.39 -1.49 -43.03
C LEU A 333 -9.50 -2.08 -44.44
N GLY A 334 -10.66 -2.05 -45.05
CA GLY A 334 -10.91 -2.53 -46.41
C GLY A 334 -11.51 -1.43 -47.27
N GLY A 335 -11.10 -1.32 -48.54
CA GLY A 335 -11.77 -0.42 -49.51
C GLY A 335 -13.17 -0.97 -49.80
N GLU A 336 -14.17 -0.10 -49.84
CA GLU A 336 -15.53 -0.40 -50.26
C GLU A 336 -15.82 0.36 -51.51
N GLN A 337 -16.47 -0.30 -52.50
CA GLN A 337 -16.90 0.36 -53.71
C GLN A 337 -18.28 1.03 -53.47
N ARG A 338 -18.31 2.35 -53.61
CA ARG A 338 -19.52 3.15 -53.42
C ARG A 338 -19.73 4.13 -54.56
N GLU A 339 -20.96 4.50 -54.80
CA GLU A 339 -21.32 5.61 -55.66
C GLU A 339 -21.21 6.91 -54.86
N VAL A 340 -20.40 7.85 -55.30
CA VAL A 340 -20.15 9.11 -54.61
C VAL A 340 -20.25 10.30 -55.56
N THR A 341 -20.73 11.42 -55.08
CA THR A 341 -20.69 12.70 -55.76
C THR A 341 -19.50 13.48 -55.23
N ILE A 342 -18.59 13.93 -56.13
CA ILE A 342 -17.42 14.69 -55.78
C ILE A 342 -17.63 16.14 -56.19
N LEU A 343 -17.47 17.06 -55.21
CA LEU A 343 -17.58 18.49 -55.43
C LEU A 343 -16.16 19.11 -55.24
N PHE A 344 -15.73 19.87 -56.23
CA PHE A 344 -14.59 20.75 -56.18
C PHE A 344 -15.03 22.21 -56.19
N THR A 345 -14.53 23.04 -55.26
CA THR A 345 -14.80 24.47 -55.20
C THR A 345 -13.49 25.24 -55.10
N ASP A 346 -13.36 26.32 -55.83
CA ASP A 346 -12.15 27.14 -55.95
C ASP A 346 -12.48 28.62 -55.75
N ILE A 347 -11.56 29.42 -55.21
CA ILE A 347 -11.75 30.87 -55.03
C ILE A 347 -11.39 31.59 -56.34
N ARG A 348 -12.40 32.19 -56.95
CA ARG A 348 -12.23 32.86 -58.20
C ARG A 348 -11.22 34.01 -58.13
N GLY A 349 -10.12 33.89 -58.86
CA GLY A 349 -9.09 34.92 -58.94
C GLY A 349 -8.15 35.01 -57.75
N PHE A 350 -8.11 33.94 -56.91
CA PHE A 350 -7.28 33.90 -55.70
C PHE A 350 -5.80 34.15 -56.00
N THR A 351 -5.22 33.56 -57.01
CA THR A 351 -3.82 33.77 -57.40
C THR A 351 -3.48 35.25 -57.58
N SER A 352 -4.32 36.00 -58.32
CA SER A 352 -4.12 37.43 -58.54
C SER A 352 -4.39 38.28 -57.28
N MET A 353 -5.21 37.78 -56.37
CA MET A 353 -5.52 38.43 -55.10
C MET A 353 -4.37 38.21 -54.12
N SER A 354 -3.89 36.99 -53.97
CA SER A 354 -2.85 36.59 -53.03
C SER A 354 -1.49 37.22 -53.35
N GLU A 355 -1.15 37.43 -54.64
CA GLU A 355 0.06 38.14 -55.04
C GLU A 355 0.11 39.62 -54.59
N LYS A 356 -1.04 40.20 -54.25
CA LYS A 356 -1.17 41.60 -53.81
C LYS A 356 -1.37 41.75 -52.29
N MET A 357 -1.48 40.66 -51.58
CA MET A 357 -1.75 40.63 -50.12
C MET A 357 -0.49 40.24 -49.34
N GLU A 358 -0.40 40.78 -48.11
CA GLU A 358 0.60 40.30 -47.17
C GLU A 358 0.34 38.82 -46.81
N PRO A 359 1.39 37.99 -46.65
CA PRO A 359 1.23 36.54 -46.42
C PRO A 359 0.30 36.17 -45.25
N GLU A 360 0.37 36.89 -44.14
CA GLU A 360 -0.47 36.68 -42.96
C GLU A 360 -1.95 36.92 -43.25
N ARG A 361 -2.24 37.91 -44.10
CA ARG A 361 -3.60 38.24 -44.51
C ARG A 361 -4.19 37.22 -45.48
N VAL A 362 -3.34 36.65 -46.37
CA VAL A 362 -3.75 35.52 -47.22
C VAL A 362 -4.21 34.35 -46.38
N VAL A 363 -3.40 33.95 -45.37
CA VAL A 363 -3.74 32.83 -44.46
C VAL A 363 -5.02 33.13 -43.69
N THR A 364 -5.19 34.34 -43.16
CA THR A 364 -6.40 34.72 -42.41
C THR A 364 -7.63 34.64 -43.30
N THR A 365 -7.56 35.20 -44.53
CA THR A 365 -8.69 35.18 -45.47
C THR A 365 -9.06 33.75 -45.90
N LEU A 366 -8.06 32.90 -46.15
CA LEU A 366 -8.30 31.47 -46.44
C LEU A 366 -8.96 30.73 -45.26
N ASN A 367 -8.51 30.96 -44.03
CA ASN A 367 -9.08 30.33 -42.85
C ASN A 367 -10.53 30.75 -42.62
N GLU A 368 -10.87 32.03 -42.82
CA GLU A 368 -12.24 32.54 -42.74
C GLU A 368 -13.13 31.90 -43.82
N TYR A 369 -12.67 31.92 -45.08
CA TYR A 369 -13.40 31.30 -46.18
C TYR A 369 -13.60 29.80 -45.99
N PHE A 370 -12.56 29.05 -45.62
CA PHE A 370 -12.68 27.62 -45.38
C PHE A 370 -13.58 27.31 -44.20
N SER A 371 -13.55 28.10 -43.13
CA SER A 371 -14.47 27.91 -41.97
C SER A 371 -15.92 27.98 -42.42
N ASP A 372 -16.31 29.03 -43.16
CA ASP A 372 -17.68 29.21 -43.63
C ASP A 372 -18.10 28.12 -44.62
N MET A 373 -17.20 27.77 -45.58
CA MET A 373 -17.53 26.74 -46.57
C MET A 373 -17.63 25.35 -45.96
N ILE A 374 -16.78 24.99 -45.01
CA ILE A 374 -16.81 23.71 -44.28
C ILE A 374 -18.12 23.59 -43.49
N ASP A 375 -18.55 24.66 -42.83
CA ASP A 375 -19.83 24.68 -42.10
C ASP A 375 -21.04 24.43 -43.05
N ILE A 376 -20.98 25.01 -44.24
CA ILE A 376 -22.03 24.78 -45.27
C ILE A 376 -22.00 23.32 -45.74
N VAL A 377 -20.79 22.79 -46.04
CA VAL A 377 -20.62 21.38 -46.43
C VAL A 377 -21.19 20.44 -45.38
N PHE A 378 -20.84 20.66 -44.12
CA PHE A 378 -21.34 19.80 -43.01
C PHE A 378 -22.84 19.96 -42.80
N LYS A 379 -23.41 21.15 -42.93
CA LYS A 379 -24.86 21.39 -42.89
C LYS A 379 -25.62 20.59 -43.92
N HIS A 380 -24.99 20.35 -45.09
CA HIS A 380 -25.55 19.55 -46.18
C HIS A 380 -25.11 18.09 -46.15
N ASN A 381 -24.54 17.59 -45.05
CA ASN A 381 -24.06 16.23 -44.86
C ASN A 381 -22.96 15.81 -45.85
N GLY A 382 -22.15 16.77 -46.32
CA GLY A 382 -20.95 16.51 -47.10
C GLY A 382 -19.77 16.12 -46.17
N THR A 383 -18.82 15.40 -46.70
CA THR A 383 -17.59 15.05 -46.06
C THR A 383 -16.44 15.81 -46.71
N LEU A 384 -15.71 16.62 -45.95
CA LEU A 384 -14.49 17.25 -46.46
C LEU A 384 -13.41 16.17 -46.63
N ASP A 385 -12.93 15.96 -47.84
CA ASP A 385 -11.81 15.03 -48.12
C ASP A 385 -10.47 15.72 -47.90
N LYS A 386 -10.24 16.83 -48.59
CA LYS A 386 -8.99 17.62 -48.45
C LYS A 386 -9.14 19.05 -48.93
N ILE A 387 -8.19 19.88 -48.51
CA ILE A 387 -7.99 21.24 -48.97
C ILE A 387 -6.72 21.25 -49.87
N ILE A 388 -6.82 21.77 -51.10
CA ILE A 388 -5.75 21.81 -52.08
C ILE A 388 -5.52 23.26 -52.45
N GLY A 389 -4.62 23.97 -51.76
CA GLY A 389 -4.41 25.41 -51.93
C GLY A 389 -5.64 26.21 -51.50
N ASP A 390 -6.36 26.84 -52.43
CA ASP A 390 -7.61 27.56 -52.25
C ASP A 390 -8.86 26.75 -52.64
N GLU A 391 -8.66 25.47 -53.01
CA GLU A 391 -9.71 24.55 -53.45
C GLU A 391 -10.14 23.62 -52.31
N LEU A 392 -11.46 23.36 -52.22
CA LEU A 392 -12.04 22.32 -51.36
C LEU A 392 -12.48 21.12 -52.18
N MET A 393 -12.07 19.92 -51.78
CA MET A 393 -12.59 18.66 -52.29
C MET A 393 -13.55 18.07 -51.26
N VAL A 394 -14.81 17.87 -51.68
CA VAL A 394 -15.91 17.39 -50.82
C VAL A 394 -16.55 16.16 -51.45
N LEU A 395 -16.89 15.20 -50.61
CA LEU A 395 -17.57 13.96 -51.00
C LEU A 395 -18.98 13.93 -50.38
N TYR A 396 -19.97 13.55 -51.21
CA TYR A 396 -21.30 13.18 -50.77
C TYR A 396 -21.53 11.70 -51.11
N GLY A 397 -22.07 10.93 -50.19
CA GLY A 397 -22.25 9.47 -50.30
C GLY A 397 -21.13 8.64 -49.68
N ALA A 398 -20.12 9.29 -49.05
CA ALA A 398 -19.08 8.63 -48.32
C ALA A 398 -18.69 9.43 -47.04
N PRO A 399 -18.41 8.79 -45.91
CA PRO A 399 -18.58 7.35 -45.62
C PRO A 399 -20.03 6.92 -45.49
N ILE A 400 -20.96 7.89 -45.32
CA ILE A 400 -22.40 7.61 -45.15
C ILE A 400 -23.10 8.03 -46.44
N SER A 401 -23.83 7.10 -47.06
CA SER A 401 -24.66 7.39 -48.24
C SER A 401 -26.06 7.82 -47.85
N GLY A 402 -26.66 8.75 -48.60
CA GLY A 402 -28.02 9.19 -48.43
C GLY A 402 -28.78 9.21 -49.77
N ASP A 403 -30.11 9.18 -49.72
CA ASP A 403 -30.98 9.09 -50.92
C ASP A 403 -30.84 10.25 -51.91
N ASN A 404 -30.25 11.39 -51.48
CA ASN A 404 -30.16 12.62 -52.28
C ASN A 404 -28.75 13.20 -52.40
N ASP A 405 -27.70 12.38 -52.40
CA ASP A 405 -26.30 12.81 -52.37
C ASP A 405 -25.91 13.70 -53.57
N THR A 406 -26.56 13.54 -54.73
CA THR A 406 -26.36 14.36 -55.91
C THR A 406 -27.08 15.72 -55.89
N GLN A 407 -28.00 15.94 -54.93
CA GLN A 407 -28.84 17.15 -54.83
C GLN A 407 -28.47 18.02 -53.60
N ARG A 408 -27.60 17.55 -52.74
CA ARG A 408 -27.13 18.23 -51.52
C ARG A 408 -26.08 19.31 -51.80
#